data_a6d8ca9317ce1e00d13091874a555283
#
_entry.id   a6d8ca9317ce1e00d13091874a555283
#
_cell.length_a   1.000
_cell.length_b   1.000
_cell.length_c   1.000
_cell.angle_alpha   90.00
_cell.angle_beta   90.00
_cell.angle_gamma   90.00
#
_symmetry.space_group_name_H-M   'P 1'
#
loop_
_entity.id
_entity.type
_entity.pdbx_description
1 polymer ?
#
loop_
_entity_poly.entity_id
_entity_poly.type
_entity_poly.pdbx_seq_one_letter_code
_entity_poly.pdbx_strand_id
1 'polypeptide(L)'
;MTSECPITFHRRAILKTGLAASAAMALGIPVTSTAAAEAAKLDNDIAWHKGVCRFCGTGCGLQVGVRNGRVVATKGDPDAPVNRGLNCVKGYFNAKILYGKDRLTRPLMRMKDGKFDKNGRFEAVSWETALTEMTKQMKRAYKDKGPAGISIIGSGQYTIPEAYTASKFMKGGLRSNNIDPNARLCMASAVVGF
;
A
#
# COMPACT_ATOMS: atom_id res chain seq x y z
N MET A 1 -9.73 5.42 -26.57
CA MET A 1 -10.98 4.76 -26.21
C MET A 1 -11.21 5.02 -24.73
N THR A 2 -12.00 6.03 -24.43
CA THR A 2 -12.38 6.46 -23.07
C THR A 2 -13.57 5.62 -22.64
N SER A 3 -13.37 4.65 -21.77
CA SER A 3 -14.46 3.94 -21.09
C SER A 3 -15.01 4.85 -19.99
N GLU A 4 -16.10 5.53 -20.29
CA GLU A 4 -16.91 6.23 -19.30
C GLU A 4 -17.46 5.23 -18.27
N CYS A 5 -17.32 5.58 -17.00
CA CYS A 5 -17.90 4.82 -15.88
C CYS A 5 -19.41 5.13 -15.83
N PRO A 6 -20.31 4.15 -16.03
CA PRO A 6 -21.74 4.45 -16.22
C PRO A 6 -22.55 4.48 -14.91
N ILE A 7 -22.01 4.98 -13.80
CA ILE A 7 -22.77 5.10 -12.55
C ILE A 7 -22.80 6.57 -12.11
N THR A 8 -23.71 7.34 -12.68
CA THR A 8 -24.11 8.64 -12.15
C THR A 8 -25.23 8.42 -11.11
N PHE A 9 -24.87 8.43 -9.84
CA PHE A 9 -25.85 8.45 -8.75
C PHE A 9 -26.47 9.84 -8.63
N HIS A 10 -27.68 10.02 -9.11
CA HIS A 10 -28.45 11.23 -8.86
C HIS A 10 -28.90 11.29 -7.39
N ARG A 11 -28.52 12.34 -6.66
CA ARG A 11 -28.91 12.57 -5.24
C ARG A 11 -30.42 12.39 -4.98
N ARG A 12 -31.28 12.79 -5.96
CA ARG A 12 -32.73 12.60 -5.88
C ARG A 12 -33.17 11.12 -5.94
N ALA A 13 -32.42 10.25 -6.61
CA ALA A 13 -32.73 8.82 -6.66
C ALA A 13 -32.42 8.15 -5.31
N ILE A 14 -31.32 8.53 -4.65
CA ILE A 14 -30.94 8.04 -3.32
C ILE A 14 -31.99 8.45 -2.27
N LEU A 15 -32.48 9.68 -2.31
CA LEU A 15 -33.51 10.16 -1.39
C LEU A 15 -34.86 9.44 -1.60
N LYS A 16 -35.27 9.20 -2.84
CA LYS A 16 -36.51 8.48 -3.15
C LYS A 16 -36.46 7.01 -2.73
N THR A 17 -35.34 6.32 -2.95
CA THR A 17 -35.16 4.93 -2.52
C THR A 17 -35.04 4.81 -0.99
N GLY A 18 -34.43 5.76 -0.32
CA GLY A 18 -34.36 5.81 1.17
C GLY A 18 -35.74 6.01 1.81
N LEU A 19 -36.57 6.91 1.27
CA LEU A 19 -37.94 7.13 1.77
C LEU A 19 -38.85 5.90 1.53
N ALA A 20 -38.75 5.25 0.36
CA ALA A 20 -39.51 4.05 0.06
C ALA A 20 -39.13 2.88 0.95
N ALA A 21 -37.83 2.71 1.26
CA ALA A 21 -37.32 1.66 2.15
C ALA A 21 -37.80 1.88 3.61
N SER A 22 -37.78 3.10 4.10
CA SER A 22 -38.27 3.41 5.46
C SER A 22 -39.79 3.21 5.60
N ALA A 23 -40.58 3.56 4.58
CA ALA A 23 -42.00 3.31 4.56
C ALA A 23 -42.33 1.81 4.50
N ALA A 24 -41.58 1.02 3.74
CA ALA A 24 -41.76 -0.43 3.66
C ALA A 24 -41.44 -1.13 4.98
N MET A 25 -40.38 -0.70 5.68
CA MET A 25 -40.03 -1.22 7.03
C MET A 25 -41.11 -0.90 8.05
N ALA A 26 -41.71 0.29 8.01
CA ALA A 26 -42.81 0.68 8.90
C ALA A 26 -44.09 -0.15 8.67
N LEU A 27 -44.26 -0.74 7.48
CA LEU A 27 -45.37 -1.61 7.12
C LEU A 27 -45.05 -3.10 7.30
N GLY A 28 -43.88 -3.46 7.87
CA GLY A 28 -43.47 -4.84 8.09
C GLY A 28 -43.16 -5.65 6.81
N ILE A 29 -42.97 -4.97 5.67
CA ILE A 29 -42.64 -5.59 4.41
C ILE A 29 -41.12 -5.86 4.39
N PRO A 30 -40.68 -7.13 4.22
CA PRO A 30 -39.25 -7.43 4.13
C PRO A 30 -38.67 -6.76 2.88
N VAL A 31 -37.88 -5.71 3.05
CA VAL A 31 -37.14 -5.08 1.96
C VAL A 31 -35.88 -5.91 1.69
N THR A 32 -36.03 -7.01 0.98
CA THR A 32 -34.88 -7.69 0.36
C THR A 32 -34.48 -6.86 -0.86
N SER A 33 -33.48 -5.95 -0.67
CA SER A 33 -32.98 -5.20 -1.79
C SER A 33 -32.27 -6.18 -2.75
N THR A 34 -32.69 -6.20 -4.00
CA THR A 34 -32.01 -6.91 -5.10
C THR A 34 -30.50 -6.58 -5.10
N ALA A 35 -30.14 -5.34 -4.72
CA ALA A 35 -28.76 -4.91 -4.53
C ALA A 35 -28.00 -5.67 -3.41
N ALA A 36 -28.66 -6.05 -2.31
CA ALA A 36 -28.02 -6.85 -1.26
C ALA A 36 -27.82 -8.31 -1.71
N ALA A 37 -28.76 -8.87 -2.47
CA ALA A 37 -28.64 -10.21 -3.04
C ALA A 37 -27.59 -10.27 -4.17
N GLU A 38 -27.47 -9.23 -4.99
CA GLU A 38 -26.38 -9.09 -5.97
C GLU A 38 -25.02 -8.89 -5.29
N ALA A 39 -24.94 -8.07 -4.27
CA ALA A 39 -23.72 -7.89 -3.49
C ALA A 39 -23.26 -9.20 -2.82
N ALA A 40 -24.19 -9.99 -2.28
CA ALA A 40 -23.88 -11.30 -1.71
C ALA A 40 -23.41 -12.31 -2.78
N LYS A 41 -23.95 -12.29 -3.99
CA LYS A 41 -23.45 -13.10 -5.12
C LYS A 41 -22.06 -12.68 -5.57
N LEU A 42 -21.77 -11.39 -5.60
CA LEU A 42 -20.44 -10.87 -5.94
C LEU A 42 -19.37 -11.24 -4.90
N ASP A 43 -19.75 -11.41 -3.65
CA ASP A 43 -18.82 -11.81 -2.57
C ASP A 43 -18.47 -13.31 -2.64
N ASN A 44 -19.36 -14.16 -3.14
CA ASN A 44 -19.12 -15.60 -3.26
C ASN A 44 -18.00 -15.97 -4.27
N ASP A 45 -17.72 -15.10 -5.24
CA ASP A 45 -16.65 -15.30 -6.23
C ASP A 45 -15.31 -14.71 -5.80
N ILE A 46 -15.22 -14.13 -4.60
CA ILE A 46 -14.01 -13.50 -4.10
C ILE A 46 -13.29 -14.43 -3.12
N ALA A 47 -12.06 -14.82 -3.46
CA ALA A 47 -11.18 -15.50 -2.52
C ALA A 47 -10.54 -14.47 -1.57
N TRP A 48 -10.78 -14.61 -0.27
CA TRP A 48 -10.26 -13.71 0.75
C TRP A 48 -8.97 -14.25 1.37
N HIS A 49 -7.93 -13.41 1.41
CA HIS A 49 -6.62 -13.72 1.97
C HIS A 49 -6.26 -12.72 3.06
N LYS A 50 -5.70 -13.21 4.17
CA LYS A 50 -5.22 -12.34 5.24
C LYS A 50 -3.95 -11.59 4.83
N GLY A 51 -3.88 -10.33 5.21
CA GLY A 51 -2.75 -9.47 4.97
C GLY A 51 -2.62 -8.39 6.05
N VAL A 52 -1.68 -7.50 5.89
CA VAL A 52 -1.45 -6.36 6.79
C VAL A 52 -1.53 -5.05 6.01
N CYS A 53 -2.12 -4.04 6.63
CA CYS A 53 -2.12 -2.70 6.07
C CYS A 53 -0.71 -2.10 6.11
N ARG A 54 -0.24 -1.60 4.97
CA ARG A 54 1.11 -1.05 4.84
C ARG A 54 1.25 0.45 5.13
N PHE A 55 0.17 1.16 5.46
CA PHE A 55 0.21 2.62 5.49
C PHE A 55 0.80 3.23 6.76
N CYS A 56 0.69 2.57 7.89
CA CYS A 56 1.25 3.10 9.14
C CYS A 56 1.56 1.99 10.13
N GLY A 57 2.26 2.35 11.22
CA GLY A 57 2.67 1.41 12.26
C GLY A 57 1.55 0.85 13.14
N THR A 58 0.27 1.20 12.90
CA THR A 58 -0.87 0.60 13.62
C THR A 58 -0.96 -0.90 13.40
N GLY A 59 -0.53 -1.39 12.22
CA GLY A 59 -0.49 -2.83 11.94
C GLY A 59 -1.86 -3.48 11.79
N CYS A 60 -2.84 -2.75 11.24
CA CYS A 60 -4.18 -3.28 11.00
C CYS A 60 -4.15 -4.52 10.12
N GLY A 61 -4.83 -5.60 10.56
CA GLY A 61 -5.09 -6.77 9.73
C GLY A 61 -6.11 -6.45 8.64
N LEU A 62 -5.85 -6.95 7.45
CA LEU A 62 -6.70 -6.83 6.28
C LEU A 62 -7.13 -8.20 5.78
N GLN A 63 -8.30 -8.26 5.19
CA GLN A 63 -8.67 -9.29 4.24
C GLN A 63 -8.61 -8.70 2.83
N VAL A 64 -7.83 -9.34 1.97
CA VAL A 64 -7.61 -8.94 0.57
C VAL A 64 -8.43 -9.88 -0.31
N GLY A 65 -9.41 -9.33 -1.00
CA GLY A 65 -10.28 -10.08 -1.91
C GLY A 65 -9.70 -10.17 -3.30
N VAL A 66 -9.51 -11.39 -3.78
CA VAL A 66 -8.97 -11.70 -5.11
C VAL A 66 -10.03 -12.38 -5.96
N ARG A 67 -10.19 -11.91 -7.19
CA ARG A 67 -11.04 -12.53 -8.21
C ARG A 67 -10.30 -12.54 -9.55
N ASN A 68 -10.26 -13.72 -10.19
CA ASN A 68 -9.55 -13.91 -11.47
C ASN A 68 -8.10 -13.38 -11.46
N GLY A 69 -7.36 -13.66 -10.38
CA GLY A 69 -5.97 -13.21 -10.22
C GLY A 69 -5.78 -11.71 -9.96
N ARG A 70 -6.87 -10.95 -9.75
CA ARG A 70 -6.81 -9.52 -9.47
C ARG A 70 -7.35 -9.20 -8.08
N VAL A 71 -6.69 -8.32 -7.37
CA VAL A 71 -7.21 -7.75 -6.12
C VAL A 71 -8.37 -6.80 -6.46
N VAL A 72 -9.56 -7.12 -5.96
CA VAL A 72 -10.79 -6.36 -6.24
C VAL A 72 -11.34 -5.63 -5.02
N ALA A 73 -10.99 -6.07 -3.82
CA ALA A 73 -11.49 -5.48 -2.58
C ALA A 73 -10.48 -5.61 -1.45
N THR A 74 -10.62 -4.73 -0.45
CA THR A 74 -9.96 -4.83 0.85
C THR A 74 -10.95 -4.48 1.95
N LYS A 75 -10.93 -5.25 3.03
CA LYS A 75 -11.71 -4.97 4.25
C LYS A 75 -10.84 -5.28 5.49
N GLY A 76 -11.25 -4.76 6.65
CA GLY A 76 -10.59 -5.10 7.91
C GLY A 76 -10.77 -6.57 8.25
N ASP A 77 -9.75 -7.18 8.83
CA ASP A 77 -9.83 -8.56 9.33
C ASP A 77 -10.49 -8.55 10.72
N PRO A 78 -11.69 -9.16 10.89
CA PRO A 78 -12.37 -9.20 12.19
C PRO A 78 -11.59 -9.99 13.25
N ASP A 79 -10.76 -10.94 12.85
CA ASP A 79 -9.93 -11.74 13.77
C ASP A 79 -8.65 -11.01 14.20
N ALA A 80 -8.32 -9.89 13.56
CA ALA A 80 -7.11 -9.13 13.92
C ALA A 80 -7.33 -8.37 15.24
N PRO A 81 -6.51 -8.60 16.27
CA PRO A 81 -6.70 -7.99 17.60
C PRO A 81 -6.55 -6.47 17.59
N VAL A 82 -5.76 -5.94 16.66
CA VAL A 82 -5.46 -4.50 16.55
C VAL A 82 -6.67 -3.69 16.12
N ASN A 83 -7.35 -4.11 15.06
CA ASN A 83 -8.41 -3.32 14.41
C ASN A 83 -9.79 -3.98 14.40
N ARG A 84 -9.91 -5.26 14.77
CA ARG A 84 -11.17 -5.98 14.96
C ARG A 84 -12.18 -5.77 13.83
N GLY A 85 -11.73 -5.89 12.58
CA GLY A 85 -12.54 -5.67 11.39
C GLY A 85 -12.70 -4.21 10.95
N LEU A 86 -12.27 -3.24 11.75
CA LEU A 86 -12.32 -1.83 11.37
C LEU A 86 -11.12 -1.44 10.50
N ASN A 87 -11.33 -0.41 9.68
CA ASN A 87 -10.28 0.16 8.83
C ASN A 87 -10.49 1.65 8.65
N CYS A 88 -9.39 2.39 8.51
CA CYS A 88 -9.48 3.76 8.02
C CYS A 88 -9.55 3.79 6.49
N VAL A 89 -9.83 4.95 5.92
CA VAL A 89 -9.94 5.15 4.47
C VAL A 89 -8.72 4.63 3.70
N LYS A 90 -7.51 4.74 4.26
CA LYS A 90 -6.27 4.26 3.62
C LYS A 90 -6.25 2.73 3.48
N GLY A 91 -6.69 2.01 4.51
CA GLY A 91 -6.80 0.55 4.48
C GLY A 91 -7.86 0.07 3.48
N TYR A 92 -9.03 0.71 3.45
CA TYR A 92 -10.09 0.36 2.50
C TYR A 92 -9.67 0.54 1.03
N PHE A 93 -8.84 1.54 0.73
CA PHE A 93 -8.36 1.80 -0.63
C PHE A 93 -6.97 1.26 -0.93
N ASN A 94 -6.43 0.42 -0.06
CA ASN A 94 -5.08 -0.12 -0.21
C ASN A 94 -4.87 -0.83 -1.55
N ALA A 95 -5.87 -1.56 -2.05
CA ALA A 95 -5.81 -2.25 -3.34
C ALA A 95 -5.67 -1.30 -4.55
N LYS A 96 -6.16 -0.06 -4.46
CA LYS A 96 -6.13 0.88 -5.58
C LYS A 96 -4.72 1.27 -6.02
N ILE A 97 -3.76 1.28 -5.09
CA ILE A 97 -2.36 1.62 -5.41
C ILE A 97 -1.69 0.60 -6.34
N LEU A 98 -2.22 -0.63 -6.41
CA LEU A 98 -1.68 -1.67 -7.29
C LEU A 98 -1.97 -1.40 -8.77
N TYR A 99 -3.03 -0.64 -9.06
CA TYR A 99 -3.58 -0.45 -10.40
C TYR A 99 -3.57 1.01 -10.85
N GLY A 100 -2.79 1.86 -10.20
CA GLY A 100 -2.55 3.24 -10.62
C GLY A 100 -1.92 3.28 -12.03
N LYS A 101 -2.32 4.26 -12.85
CA LYS A 101 -1.77 4.42 -14.21
C LYS A 101 -0.26 4.68 -14.21
N ASP A 102 0.25 5.27 -13.14
CA ASP A 102 1.63 5.63 -12.87
C ASP A 102 2.39 4.58 -12.04
N ARG A 103 1.75 3.41 -11.77
CA ARG A 103 2.37 2.34 -11.01
C ARG A 103 3.59 1.80 -11.73
N LEU A 104 4.75 1.95 -11.10
CA LEU A 104 6.00 1.40 -11.61
C LEU A 104 5.98 -0.14 -11.50
N THR A 105 6.28 -0.80 -12.61
CA THR A 105 6.37 -2.28 -12.72
C THR A 105 7.81 -2.75 -13.00
N ARG A 106 8.71 -1.83 -13.26
CA ARG A 106 10.13 -2.07 -13.48
C ARG A 106 10.96 -1.04 -12.71
N PRO A 107 12.20 -1.36 -12.33
CA PRO A 107 13.12 -0.37 -11.79
C PRO A 107 13.38 0.74 -12.78
N LEU A 108 13.47 1.96 -12.29
CA LEU A 108 13.91 3.11 -13.07
C LEU A 108 15.30 3.51 -12.59
N MET A 109 16.22 3.66 -13.52
CA MET A 109 17.58 4.13 -13.26
C MET A 109 17.90 5.36 -14.10
N ARG A 110 18.67 6.30 -13.54
CA ARG A 110 19.14 7.45 -14.32
C ARG A 110 20.24 7.00 -15.27
N MET A 111 20.01 7.20 -16.57
CA MET A 111 20.88 6.73 -17.63
C MET A 111 21.27 7.87 -18.57
N LYS A 112 22.52 7.81 -19.05
CA LYS A 112 23.02 8.62 -20.14
C LYS A 112 23.96 7.75 -20.98
N ASP A 113 23.75 7.72 -22.28
CA ASP A 113 24.56 6.95 -23.24
C ASP A 113 24.71 5.47 -22.84
N GLY A 114 23.61 4.85 -22.38
CA GLY A 114 23.56 3.45 -21.95
C GLY A 114 24.27 3.14 -20.63
N LYS A 115 24.71 4.15 -19.88
CA LYS A 115 25.38 4.01 -18.58
C LYS A 115 24.67 4.76 -17.49
N PHE A 116 24.85 4.30 -16.22
CA PHE A 116 24.36 5.03 -15.06
C PHE A 116 25.02 6.43 -14.99
N ASP A 117 24.19 7.46 -14.91
CA ASP A 117 24.60 8.84 -14.69
C ASP A 117 23.60 9.53 -13.77
N LYS A 118 24.06 10.10 -12.65
CA LYS A 118 23.19 10.80 -11.67
C LYS A 118 22.39 11.96 -12.28
N ASN A 119 22.84 12.53 -13.38
CA ASN A 119 22.18 13.62 -14.10
C ASN A 119 21.41 13.13 -15.34
N GLY A 120 21.42 11.82 -15.59
CA GLY A 120 20.73 11.19 -16.72
C GLY A 120 19.20 11.21 -16.55
N ARG A 121 18.49 10.78 -17.60
CA ARG A 121 17.04 10.59 -17.58
C ARG A 121 16.68 9.25 -16.95
N PHE A 122 15.49 9.14 -16.37
CA PHE A 122 14.99 7.88 -15.89
C PHE A 122 14.60 6.95 -17.04
N GLU A 123 15.22 5.79 -17.07
CA GLU A 123 14.95 4.73 -18.04
C GLU A 123 14.60 3.44 -17.29
N ALA A 124 13.69 2.64 -17.86
CA ALA A 124 13.32 1.35 -17.30
C ALA A 124 14.44 0.34 -17.57
N VAL A 125 14.92 -0.32 -16.51
CA VAL A 125 15.97 -1.32 -16.58
C VAL A 125 15.50 -2.65 -15.97
N SER A 126 16.30 -3.72 -16.18
CA SER A 126 16.07 -4.98 -15.49
C SER A 126 16.40 -4.88 -13.99
N TRP A 127 15.82 -5.76 -13.18
CA TRP A 127 16.19 -5.87 -11.76
C TRP A 127 17.66 -6.22 -11.59
N GLU A 128 18.19 -7.09 -12.43
CA GLU A 128 19.61 -7.48 -12.41
C GLU A 128 20.52 -6.27 -12.63
N THR A 129 20.22 -5.46 -13.65
CA THR A 129 20.98 -4.24 -13.96
C THR A 129 20.91 -3.26 -12.79
N ALA A 130 19.73 -3.03 -12.25
CA ALA A 130 19.52 -2.10 -11.14
C ALA A 130 20.30 -2.53 -9.89
N LEU A 131 20.18 -3.81 -9.49
CA LEU A 131 20.85 -4.34 -8.30
C LEU A 131 22.37 -4.40 -8.48
N THR A 132 22.85 -4.72 -9.68
CA THR A 132 24.29 -4.73 -9.98
C THR A 132 24.88 -3.33 -9.83
N GLU A 133 24.28 -2.32 -10.42
CA GLU A 133 24.77 -0.95 -10.32
C GLU A 133 24.65 -0.41 -8.87
N MET A 134 23.53 -0.67 -8.20
CA MET A 134 23.36 -0.31 -6.78
C MET A 134 24.47 -0.93 -5.91
N THR A 135 24.73 -2.23 -6.07
CA THR A 135 25.77 -2.93 -5.32
C THR A 135 27.16 -2.37 -5.61
N LYS A 136 27.44 -2.02 -6.87
CA LYS A 136 28.70 -1.39 -7.26
C LYS A 136 28.91 -0.03 -6.59
N GLN A 137 27.88 0.81 -6.57
CA GLN A 137 27.94 2.11 -5.89
C GLN A 137 28.08 1.96 -4.37
N MET A 138 27.35 1.02 -3.76
CA MET A 138 27.46 0.72 -2.33
C MET A 138 28.88 0.23 -1.97
N LYS A 139 29.45 -0.70 -2.74
CA LYS A 139 30.83 -1.19 -2.53
C LYS A 139 31.83 -0.06 -2.64
N ARG A 140 31.66 0.84 -3.60
CA ARG A 140 32.52 2.02 -3.75
C ARG A 140 32.43 2.92 -2.53
N ALA A 141 31.21 3.31 -2.12
CA ALA A 141 31.00 4.15 -0.95
C ALA A 141 31.55 3.53 0.34
N TYR A 142 31.38 2.21 0.50
CA TYR A 142 31.93 1.47 1.64
C TYR A 142 33.47 1.43 1.63
N LYS A 143 34.07 1.24 0.45
CA LYS A 143 35.53 1.28 0.31
C LYS A 143 36.12 2.65 0.65
N ASP A 144 35.45 3.72 0.20
CA ASP A 144 35.95 5.09 0.34
C ASP A 144 35.74 5.64 1.77
N LYS A 145 34.65 5.29 2.43
CA LYS A 145 34.22 5.90 3.71
C LYS A 145 33.93 4.87 4.83
N GLY A 146 34.13 3.59 4.56
CA GLY A 146 33.80 2.52 5.50
C GLY A 146 32.29 2.43 5.81
N PRO A 147 31.92 1.91 6.99
CA PRO A 147 30.52 1.79 7.43
C PRO A 147 29.75 3.12 7.41
N ALA A 148 30.42 4.24 7.60
CA ALA A 148 29.80 5.56 7.59
C ALA A 148 29.38 6.05 6.17
N GLY A 149 29.87 5.40 5.12
CA GLY A 149 29.57 5.75 3.74
C GLY A 149 28.18 5.34 3.25
N ILE A 150 27.46 4.55 4.04
CA ILE A 150 26.13 4.04 3.68
C ILE A 150 25.14 4.34 4.80
N SER A 151 23.95 4.81 4.43
CA SER A 151 22.85 5.03 5.34
C SER A 151 21.54 4.53 4.77
N ILE A 152 20.60 4.13 5.62
CA ILE A 152 19.21 3.84 5.25
C ILE A 152 18.30 4.81 5.98
N ILE A 153 17.50 5.54 5.21
CA ILE A 153 16.35 6.27 5.73
C ILE A 153 15.15 5.36 5.52
N GLY A 154 14.68 4.78 6.61
CA GLY A 154 13.59 3.80 6.64
C GLY A 154 12.22 4.45 6.61
N SER A 155 11.21 3.64 6.83
CA SER A 155 9.81 4.07 6.83
C SER A 155 9.06 3.53 8.03
N GLY A 156 8.16 4.33 8.60
CA GLY A 156 7.13 3.88 9.55
C GLY A 156 6.08 2.94 8.92
N GLN A 157 6.16 2.71 7.62
CA GLN A 157 5.33 1.75 6.88
C GLN A 157 6.01 0.38 6.74
N TYR A 158 7.20 0.19 7.28
CA TYR A 158 7.82 -1.12 7.30
C TYR A 158 7.00 -2.10 8.11
N THR A 159 6.83 -3.30 7.57
CA THR A 159 6.40 -4.45 8.37
C THR A 159 7.54 -4.87 9.30
N ILE A 160 7.23 -5.64 10.34
CA ILE A 160 8.25 -6.14 11.28
C ILE A 160 9.38 -6.89 10.55
N PRO A 161 9.12 -7.81 9.59
CA PRO A 161 10.19 -8.48 8.84
C PRO A 161 11.05 -7.53 8.00
N GLU A 162 10.46 -6.50 7.40
CA GLU A 162 11.20 -5.49 6.62
C GLU A 162 12.13 -4.67 7.52
N ALA A 163 11.62 -4.17 8.64
CA ALA A 163 12.41 -3.42 9.61
C ALA A 163 13.56 -4.25 10.21
N TYR A 164 13.28 -5.53 10.54
CA TYR A 164 14.29 -6.47 11.01
C TYR A 164 15.37 -6.69 9.96
N THR A 165 14.99 -6.95 8.71
CA THR A 165 15.93 -7.18 7.61
C THR A 165 16.82 -5.97 7.35
N ALA A 166 16.23 -4.77 7.31
CA ALA A 166 16.97 -3.52 7.16
C ALA A 166 17.96 -3.30 8.31
N SER A 167 17.54 -3.53 9.54
CA SER A 167 18.40 -3.41 10.73
C SER A 167 19.53 -4.44 10.73
N LYS A 168 19.24 -5.69 10.38
CA LYS A 168 20.22 -6.77 10.29
C LYS A 168 21.25 -6.49 9.18
N PHE A 169 20.79 -6.01 8.03
CA PHE A 169 21.66 -5.63 6.93
C PHE A 169 22.63 -4.50 7.33
N MET A 170 22.12 -3.45 7.96
CA MET A 170 22.95 -2.32 8.37
C MET A 170 23.91 -2.68 9.52
N LYS A 171 23.38 -3.23 10.61
CA LYS A 171 24.16 -3.48 11.81
C LYS A 171 25.05 -4.73 11.69
N GLY A 172 24.48 -5.84 11.24
CA GLY A 172 25.20 -7.10 11.10
C GLY A 172 26.05 -7.18 9.82
N GLY A 173 25.50 -6.72 8.70
CA GLY A 173 26.16 -6.78 7.39
C GLY A 173 27.21 -5.67 7.21
N LEU A 174 26.79 -4.42 7.32
CA LEU A 174 27.65 -3.26 7.06
C LEU A 174 28.34 -2.70 8.30
N ARG A 175 28.02 -3.20 9.49
CA ARG A 175 28.54 -2.71 10.78
C ARG A 175 28.31 -1.20 10.97
N SER A 176 27.17 -0.72 10.53
CA SER A 176 26.79 0.68 10.56
C SER A 176 25.52 0.89 11.38
N ASN A 177 25.46 1.95 12.17
CA ASN A 177 24.26 2.41 12.87
C ASN A 177 23.52 3.50 12.08
N ASN A 178 23.93 3.81 10.85
CA ASN A 178 23.32 4.85 10.03
C ASN A 178 21.98 4.40 9.43
N ILE A 179 21.05 4.01 10.31
CA ILE A 179 19.69 3.65 9.95
C ILE A 179 18.73 4.41 10.86
N ASP A 180 17.77 5.13 10.25
CA ASP A 180 16.77 5.89 10.98
C ASP A 180 15.43 5.86 10.22
N PRO A 181 14.27 5.81 10.91
CA PRO A 181 12.98 5.89 10.24
C PRO A 181 12.64 7.32 9.82
N ASN A 182 11.70 7.47 8.88
CA ASN A 182 11.19 8.77 8.46
C ASN A 182 10.58 9.56 9.63
N ALA A 183 10.08 8.88 10.65
CA ALA A 183 9.49 9.50 11.85
C ALA A 183 10.48 10.45 12.58
N ARG A 184 11.78 10.22 12.45
CA ARG A 184 12.80 11.14 12.95
C ARG A 184 12.65 12.54 12.36
N LEU A 185 12.31 12.63 11.08
CA LEU A 185 12.18 13.90 10.37
C LEU A 185 10.78 14.52 10.46
N CYS A 186 9.73 13.69 10.65
CA CYS A 186 8.36 14.18 10.64
C CYS A 186 7.72 14.28 12.02
N MET A 187 8.06 13.39 12.97
CA MET A 187 7.37 13.28 14.26
C MET A 187 8.26 13.66 15.47
N ALA A 188 9.58 13.62 15.34
CA ALA A 188 10.46 13.92 16.47
C ALA A 188 10.25 15.35 17.02
N SER A 189 10.00 16.32 16.15
CA SER A 189 9.68 17.71 16.55
C SER A 189 8.36 17.78 17.34
N ALA A 190 7.35 17.01 16.94
CA ALA A 190 6.07 16.97 17.64
C ALA A 190 6.22 16.34 19.03
N VAL A 191 6.99 15.23 19.14
CA VAL A 191 7.27 14.58 20.44
C VAL A 191 7.95 15.53 21.42
N VAL A 192 8.83 16.41 20.94
CA VAL A 192 9.51 17.41 21.80
C VAL A 192 8.61 18.62 22.10
N GLY A 193 7.64 18.91 21.20
CA GLY A 193 6.74 20.04 21.35
C GLY A 193 5.50 19.78 22.22
N PHE A 194 5.22 18.53 22.52
CA PHE A 194 4.13 18.09 23.41
C PHE A 194 4.70 17.69 24.78
#